data_46601a4db19683e1472b99d99bbdbdc2
#
_entry.id   46601a4db19683e1472b99d99bbdbdc2
#
_cell.length_a   1.000
_cell.length_b   1.000
_cell.length_c   1.000
_cell.angle_alpha   90.00
_cell.angle_beta   90.00
_cell.angle_gamma   90.00
#
_symmetry.space_group_name_H-M   'P 1'
#
loop_
_entity.id
_entity.type
_entity.pdbx_description
1 polymer ?
#
loop_
_entity_poly.entity_id
_entity_poly.type
_entity_poly.pdbx_seq_one_letter_code
_entity_poly.pdbx_strand_id
1 'polypeptide(L)'
;MIRRMVALFVMGGLSVAACGGSDDDTASTTQFTLLPPTSSTSTTTTTTTTTTTTLPPTTSSTSTVAPSTTVADPAVVELLLSGDGIGTAGFGADPEGVIEYINSYLGPPSNDTGWIDPLTIGLCSGDELRQVSWGVLTLLFGDVSEVVQGRRHFFGYAYGDQSEIGAAPVGLQTTRGVMIGSRVIDVRAAYPAATINPEDDFTPPFFFVNDSLRGFLTGVSDDATVTAILGGGDCGI
;
A
#
# COMPACT_ATOMS: atom_id res chain seq x y z
N MET A 1 28.22 -7.06 -46.11
CA MET A 1 28.22 -5.72 -46.75
C MET A 1 27.80 -4.71 -45.69
N ILE A 2 28.76 -3.93 -45.30
CA ILE A 2 28.70 -2.95 -44.18
C ILE A 2 28.18 -1.63 -44.77
N ARG A 3 27.11 -1.08 -44.22
CA ARG A 3 26.76 0.33 -44.44
C ARG A 3 26.70 1.05 -43.08
N ARG A 4 27.76 1.73 -42.77
CA ARG A 4 27.85 2.76 -41.70
C ARG A 4 27.06 3.98 -42.21
N MET A 5 26.11 4.44 -41.38
CA MET A 5 25.51 5.77 -41.56
C MET A 5 25.92 6.62 -40.35
N VAL A 6 26.70 7.63 -40.65
CA VAL A 6 27.16 8.71 -39.76
C VAL A 6 26.01 9.72 -39.70
N ALA A 7 25.51 10.06 -38.56
CA ALA A 7 24.59 11.18 -38.34
C ALA A 7 25.28 12.27 -37.55
N LEU A 8 25.26 13.45 -38.14
CA LEU A 8 25.87 14.70 -37.74
C LEU A 8 25.22 15.30 -36.52
N PHE A 9 26.04 15.70 -35.54
CA PHE A 9 25.66 16.58 -34.42
C PHE A 9 25.54 18.03 -34.93
N VAL A 10 24.39 18.64 -34.70
CA VAL A 10 24.22 20.10 -34.76
C VAL A 10 24.06 20.62 -33.32
N MET A 11 25.11 21.30 -32.87
CA MET A 11 25.10 22.17 -31.69
C MET A 11 24.36 23.46 -32.03
N GLY A 12 23.26 23.75 -31.34
CA GLY A 12 22.60 25.02 -31.33
C GLY A 12 22.61 25.59 -29.91
N GLY A 13 23.52 26.54 -29.68
CA GLY A 13 23.54 27.35 -28.46
C GLY A 13 22.53 28.50 -28.57
N LEU A 14 21.85 28.84 -27.48
CA LEU A 14 21.21 30.14 -27.24
C LEU A 14 21.19 30.41 -25.74
N SER A 15 22.04 31.27 -25.27
CA SER A 15 21.83 32.69 -24.88
C SER A 15 20.90 32.92 -23.68
N VAL A 16 21.54 33.28 -22.60
CA VAL A 16 21.10 33.90 -21.36
C VAL A 16 20.36 35.21 -21.62
N ALA A 17 19.21 35.40 -20.97
CA ALA A 17 18.66 36.69 -20.66
C ALA A 17 18.34 36.76 -19.17
N ALA A 18 19.18 37.48 -18.46
CA ALA A 18 18.93 37.96 -17.11
C ALA A 18 17.98 39.16 -17.18
N CYS A 19 16.92 39.16 -16.40
CA CYS A 19 16.24 40.36 -15.96
C CYS A 19 16.00 40.25 -14.46
N GLY A 20 16.66 41.14 -13.75
CA GLY A 20 16.47 41.44 -12.35
C GLY A 20 15.16 42.17 -12.13
N GLY A 21 14.62 41.99 -10.96
CA GLY A 21 13.50 42.71 -10.37
C GLY A 21 13.55 42.51 -8.89
N SER A 22 14.19 43.46 -8.20
CA SER A 22 14.03 43.64 -6.76
C SER A 22 12.66 44.26 -6.53
N ASP A 23 11.97 43.80 -5.48
CA ASP A 23 11.13 44.62 -4.59
C ASP A 23 10.65 43.72 -3.47
N ASP A 24 11.23 43.93 -2.31
CA ASP A 24 10.67 44.55 -1.11
C ASP A 24 9.53 43.79 -0.39
N ASP A 25 9.94 43.36 0.82
CA ASP A 25 9.22 43.50 2.09
C ASP A 25 7.76 43.08 2.21
N THR A 26 7.54 42.04 2.98
CA THR A 26 6.87 42.22 4.29
C THR A 26 6.88 40.86 5.02
N ALA A 27 7.81 40.75 5.96
CA ALA A 27 7.76 39.68 6.98
C ALA A 27 6.61 39.94 7.93
N SER A 28 5.49 39.25 7.76
CA SER A 28 4.40 39.22 8.73
C SER A 28 4.71 38.19 9.80
N THR A 29 5.36 38.62 10.87
CA THR A 29 5.61 37.84 12.06
C THR A 29 4.31 37.69 12.83
N THR A 30 3.63 36.55 12.66
CA THR A 30 2.50 36.17 13.50
C THR A 30 3.06 35.60 14.81
N GLN A 31 3.09 36.43 15.86
CA GLN A 31 3.35 36.00 17.21
C GLN A 31 2.18 35.15 17.72
N PHE A 32 2.42 33.86 17.86
CA PHE A 32 1.52 32.99 18.64
C PHE A 32 1.81 33.17 20.11
N THR A 33 0.91 33.85 20.81
CA THR A 33 0.89 33.92 22.27
C THR A 33 0.41 32.60 22.82
N LEU A 34 1.32 31.81 23.40
CA LEU A 34 1.00 30.62 24.17
C LEU A 34 0.41 31.02 25.53
N LEU A 35 -0.86 30.73 25.72
CA LEU A 35 -1.51 30.78 27.02
C LEU A 35 -1.06 29.57 27.85
N PRO A 36 -0.69 29.74 29.13
CA PRO A 36 -0.31 28.62 29.99
C PRO A 36 -1.54 27.78 30.36
N PRO A 37 -1.39 26.44 30.49
CA PRO A 37 -2.47 25.57 30.89
C PRO A 37 -2.77 25.78 32.39
N THR A 38 -4.03 26.04 32.70
CA THR A 38 -4.53 26.13 34.06
C THR A 38 -4.64 24.72 34.64
N SER A 39 -3.76 24.35 35.55
CA SER A 39 -3.85 23.10 36.31
C SER A 39 -4.95 23.20 37.34
N SER A 40 -6.05 22.46 37.15
CA SER A 40 -7.07 22.24 38.19
C SER A 40 -6.72 20.97 38.96
N THR A 41 -6.20 21.15 40.16
CA THR A 41 -5.95 20.06 41.12
C THR A 41 -7.26 19.77 41.87
N SER A 42 -7.91 18.66 41.52
CA SER A 42 -9.04 18.12 42.28
C SER A 42 -8.52 17.12 43.30
N THR A 43 -8.52 17.50 44.58
CA THR A 43 -8.18 16.62 45.69
C THR A 43 -9.43 15.84 46.07
N THR A 44 -9.51 14.56 45.75
CA THR A 44 -10.57 13.65 46.23
C THR A 44 -10.05 12.91 47.43
N THR A 45 -10.60 13.23 48.63
CA THR A 45 -10.33 12.53 49.87
C THR A 45 -11.18 11.26 49.91
N THR A 46 -10.55 10.08 49.77
CA THR A 46 -11.23 8.79 49.88
C THR A 46 -11.08 8.27 51.31
N THR A 47 -12.20 8.18 52.04
CA THR A 47 -12.28 7.56 53.36
C THR A 47 -12.29 6.05 53.19
N THR A 48 -11.26 5.37 53.67
CA THR A 48 -11.13 3.90 53.63
C THR A 48 -11.84 3.29 54.82
N THR A 49 -12.96 2.61 54.60
CA THR A 49 -13.61 1.75 55.60
C THR A 49 -13.11 0.32 55.38
N THR A 50 -12.31 -0.18 56.34
CA THR A 50 -11.78 -1.54 56.31
C THR A 50 -12.81 -2.52 56.81
N THR A 51 -13.48 -3.27 56.00
CA THR A 51 -14.30 -4.43 56.36
C THR A 51 -13.55 -5.70 56.04
N THR A 52 -13.07 -6.40 57.06
CA THR A 52 -12.39 -7.69 56.94
C THR A 52 -13.42 -8.78 56.72
N THR A 53 -13.64 -9.21 55.49
CA THR A 53 -14.45 -10.39 55.17
C THR A 53 -13.52 -11.52 54.75
N THR A 54 -13.43 -12.57 55.53
CA THR A 54 -12.70 -13.80 55.24
C THR A 54 -13.48 -14.57 54.17
N LEU A 55 -12.96 -14.61 52.92
CA LEU A 55 -13.51 -15.42 51.81
C LEU A 55 -12.85 -16.80 51.78
N PRO A 56 -13.61 -17.87 51.43
CA PRO A 56 -13.05 -19.18 51.19
C PRO A 56 -12.14 -19.23 49.95
N PRO A 57 -11.22 -20.18 49.83
CA PRO A 57 -10.26 -20.22 48.72
C PRO A 57 -10.96 -20.39 47.39
N THR A 58 -10.87 -19.37 46.57
CA THR A 58 -11.34 -19.39 45.17
C THR A 58 -10.33 -20.19 44.34
N THR A 59 -10.72 -21.31 43.80
CA THR A 59 -9.99 -22.02 42.75
C THR A 59 -9.98 -21.14 41.51
N SER A 60 -8.81 -20.54 41.23
CA SER A 60 -8.58 -19.80 39.99
C SER A 60 -8.59 -20.74 38.82
N SER A 61 -9.71 -20.82 38.12
CA SER A 61 -9.73 -21.40 36.76
C SER A 61 -9.00 -20.44 35.84
N THR A 62 -7.77 -20.76 35.47
CA THR A 62 -7.02 -20.05 34.42
C THR A 62 -7.73 -20.33 33.11
N SER A 63 -8.59 -19.43 32.69
CA SER A 63 -9.19 -19.47 31.34
C SER A 63 -8.08 -19.13 30.35
N THR A 64 -7.47 -20.15 29.76
CA THR A 64 -6.59 -20.00 28.63
C THR A 64 -7.45 -19.52 27.46
N VAL A 65 -7.41 -18.23 27.17
CA VAL A 65 -7.98 -17.68 25.94
C VAL A 65 -7.21 -18.30 24.81
N ALA A 66 -7.85 -19.22 24.07
CA ALA A 66 -7.30 -19.75 22.84
C ALA A 66 -7.07 -18.56 21.88
N PRO A 67 -5.94 -18.50 21.15
CA PRO A 67 -5.75 -17.50 20.12
C PRO A 67 -6.92 -17.60 19.15
N SER A 68 -7.64 -16.50 18.95
CA SER A 68 -8.65 -16.40 17.90
C SER A 68 -7.91 -16.50 16.57
N THR A 69 -7.85 -17.69 16.02
CA THR A 69 -7.52 -17.86 14.60
C THR A 69 -8.68 -17.26 13.83
N THR A 70 -8.47 -16.03 13.31
CA THR A 70 -9.36 -15.47 12.31
C THR A 70 -9.25 -16.38 11.10
N VAL A 71 -10.23 -17.26 10.93
CA VAL A 71 -10.33 -18.11 9.74
C VAL A 71 -10.65 -17.16 8.59
N ALA A 72 -9.73 -17.04 7.62
CA ALA A 72 -9.99 -16.29 6.40
C ALA A 72 -11.25 -16.83 5.71
N ASP A 73 -12.06 -15.95 5.16
CA ASP A 73 -13.23 -16.33 4.36
C ASP A 73 -12.74 -17.24 3.22
N PRO A 74 -13.32 -18.43 3.02
CA PRO A 74 -12.92 -19.34 1.95
C PRO A 74 -12.94 -18.70 0.56
N ALA A 75 -13.78 -17.70 0.30
CA ALA A 75 -13.79 -16.95 -0.95
C ALA A 75 -12.48 -16.17 -1.20
N VAL A 76 -11.79 -15.75 -0.14
CA VAL A 76 -10.54 -14.98 -0.21
C VAL A 76 -9.32 -15.87 -0.46
N VAL A 77 -9.39 -17.16 -0.09
CA VAL A 77 -8.27 -18.12 -0.27
C VAL A 77 -7.97 -18.40 -1.75
N GLU A 78 -8.95 -18.25 -2.64
CA GLU A 78 -8.77 -18.46 -4.07
C GLU A 78 -8.17 -17.25 -4.81
N LEU A 79 -8.25 -16.06 -4.23
CA LEU A 79 -7.67 -14.82 -4.79
C LEU A 79 -6.20 -14.66 -4.37
N LEU A 80 -5.35 -15.61 -4.76
CA LEU A 80 -3.92 -15.54 -4.46
C LEU A 80 -3.23 -14.42 -5.25
N LEU A 81 -2.46 -13.62 -4.53
CA LEU A 81 -1.66 -12.52 -5.08
C LEU A 81 -0.37 -13.07 -5.68
N SER A 82 -0.01 -12.63 -6.88
CA SER A 82 1.23 -13.04 -7.54
C SER A 82 1.83 -11.92 -8.38
N GLY A 83 3.08 -12.09 -8.81
CA GLY A 83 3.70 -11.21 -9.79
C GLY A 83 3.10 -11.30 -11.20
N ASP A 84 2.20 -12.25 -11.44
CA ASP A 84 1.56 -12.47 -12.73
C ASP A 84 0.07 -12.07 -12.74
N GLY A 85 -0.51 -11.70 -11.55
CA GLY A 85 -1.91 -11.33 -11.43
C GLY A 85 -2.54 -11.73 -10.09
N ILE A 86 -3.87 -11.89 -10.06
CA ILE A 86 -4.67 -12.30 -8.89
C ILE A 86 -5.49 -13.53 -9.23
N GLY A 87 -5.30 -14.63 -8.49
CA GLY A 87 -5.99 -15.88 -8.74
C GLY A 87 -5.76 -16.37 -10.16
N THR A 88 -6.82 -16.50 -10.95
CA THR A 88 -6.75 -16.86 -12.38
C THR A 88 -6.72 -15.66 -13.33
N ALA A 89 -6.89 -14.44 -12.82
CA ALA A 89 -6.80 -13.21 -13.60
C ALA A 89 -5.35 -12.78 -13.77
N GLY A 90 -4.73 -13.13 -14.90
CA GLY A 90 -3.35 -12.75 -15.24
C GLY A 90 -3.26 -11.32 -15.80
N PHE A 91 -2.08 -10.71 -15.67
CA PHE A 91 -1.80 -9.43 -16.33
C PHE A 91 -1.94 -9.59 -17.84
N GLY A 92 -2.50 -8.56 -18.51
CA GLY A 92 -2.87 -8.60 -19.91
C GLY A 92 -4.32 -9.06 -20.17
N ALA A 93 -5.06 -9.53 -19.14
CA ALA A 93 -6.44 -9.95 -19.30
C ALA A 93 -7.38 -8.75 -19.55
N ASP A 94 -8.53 -9.06 -20.17
CA ASP A 94 -9.60 -8.09 -20.43
C ASP A 94 -10.17 -7.50 -19.15
N PRO A 95 -10.33 -6.17 -19.05
CA PRO A 95 -10.78 -5.50 -17.83
C PRO A 95 -12.13 -5.99 -17.30
N GLU A 96 -13.14 -6.10 -18.15
CA GLU A 96 -14.48 -6.48 -17.72
C GLU A 96 -14.53 -7.92 -17.22
N GLY A 97 -13.78 -8.83 -17.87
CA GLY A 97 -13.65 -10.23 -17.42
C GLY A 97 -12.97 -10.33 -16.06
N VAL A 98 -11.93 -9.52 -15.81
CA VAL A 98 -11.25 -9.46 -14.50
C VAL A 98 -12.18 -8.91 -13.42
N ILE A 99 -12.89 -7.81 -13.71
CA ILE A 99 -13.84 -7.20 -12.76
C ILE A 99 -14.95 -8.19 -12.41
N GLU A 100 -15.53 -8.87 -13.40
CA GLU A 100 -16.56 -9.90 -13.17
C GLU A 100 -16.02 -11.06 -12.33
N TYR A 101 -14.79 -11.52 -12.61
CA TYR A 101 -14.12 -12.56 -11.82
C TYR A 101 -13.98 -12.14 -10.36
N ILE A 102 -13.43 -10.95 -10.08
CA ILE A 102 -13.27 -10.47 -8.69
C ILE A 102 -14.63 -10.24 -8.02
N ASN A 103 -15.63 -9.71 -8.75
CA ASN A 103 -16.98 -9.53 -8.23
C ASN A 103 -17.64 -10.84 -7.80
N SER A 104 -17.30 -11.97 -8.44
CA SER A 104 -17.83 -13.28 -8.05
C SER A 104 -17.38 -13.73 -6.66
N TYR A 105 -16.25 -13.21 -6.16
CA TYR A 105 -15.72 -13.51 -4.83
C TYR A 105 -16.02 -12.41 -3.80
N LEU A 106 -15.86 -11.14 -4.18
CA LEU A 106 -15.90 -10.00 -3.26
C LEU A 106 -17.19 -9.18 -3.35
N GLY A 107 -18.06 -9.50 -4.31
CA GLY A 107 -19.23 -8.67 -4.62
C GLY A 107 -18.87 -7.41 -5.43
N PRO A 108 -19.79 -6.43 -5.54
CA PRO A 108 -19.56 -5.24 -6.34
C PRO A 108 -18.42 -4.37 -5.76
N PRO A 109 -17.68 -3.66 -6.61
CA PRO A 109 -16.60 -2.79 -6.17
C PRO A 109 -17.12 -1.64 -5.31
N SER A 110 -16.29 -1.20 -4.36
CA SER A 110 -16.55 -0.02 -3.53
C SER A 110 -16.31 1.29 -4.28
N ASN A 111 -15.42 1.27 -5.28
CA ASN A 111 -15.11 2.42 -6.13
C ASN A 111 -14.69 1.95 -7.52
N ASP A 112 -15.03 2.74 -8.54
CA ASP A 112 -14.64 2.57 -9.93
C ASP A 112 -14.51 3.95 -10.57
N THR A 113 -13.31 4.32 -11.01
CA THR A 113 -13.05 5.63 -11.61
C THR A 113 -13.62 5.76 -13.02
N GLY A 114 -13.99 4.63 -13.67
CA GLY A 114 -14.10 4.60 -15.11
C GLY A 114 -12.75 4.88 -15.79
N TRP A 115 -12.76 5.06 -17.10
CA TRP A 115 -11.55 5.39 -17.87
C TRP A 115 -11.26 6.88 -17.76
N ILE A 116 -10.08 7.23 -17.28
CA ILE A 116 -9.59 8.59 -17.00
C ILE A 116 -8.20 8.81 -17.60
N ASP A 117 -7.78 10.05 -17.67
CA ASP A 117 -6.39 10.42 -17.99
C ASP A 117 -5.44 9.92 -16.89
N PRO A 118 -4.40 9.14 -17.23
CA PRO A 118 -3.43 8.62 -16.27
C PRO A 118 -2.78 9.68 -15.39
N LEU A 119 -2.54 10.87 -15.91
CA LEU A 119 -1.96 12.00 -15.16
C LEU A 119 -2.84 12.50 -14.02
N THR A 120 -4.13 12.11 -13.99
CA THR A 120 -5.04 12.47 -12.89
C THR A 120 -4.70 11.76 -11.58
N ILE A 121 -4.10 10.56 -11.66
CA ILE A 121 -3.82 9.72 -10.48
C ILE A 121 -2.31 9.64 -10.20
N GLY A 122 -1.47 9.57 -11.23
CA GLY A 122 -0.04 9.38 -11.05
C GLY A 122 0.73 9.44 -12.35
N LEU A 123 1.86 8.77 -12.39
CA LEU A 123 2.76 8.72 -13.55
C LEU A 123 2.60 7.41 -14.32
N CYS A 124 1.36 7.02 -14.65
CA CYS A 124 1.10 5.87 -15.49
C CYS A 124 1.47 6.15 -16.95
N SER A 125 1.95 5.12 -17.64
CA SER A 125 2.11 5.14 -19.10
C SER A 125 0.77 4.94 -19.79
N GLY A 126 0.63 5.49 -21.00
CA GLY A 126 -0.56 5.32 -21.84
C GLY A 126 -1.48 6.53 -21.84
N ASP A 127 -2.61 6.38 -22.51
CA ASP A 127 -3.61 7.43 -22.71
C ASP A 127 -4.83 7.23 -21.79
N GLU A 128 -5.03 6.04 -21.25
CA GLU A 128 -6.20 5.67 -20.46
C GLU A 128 -5.84 4.82 -19.24
N LEU A 129 -6.42 5.17 -18.09
CA LEU A 129 -6.30 4.44 -16.84
C LEU A 129 -7.69 4.23 -16.22
N ARG A 130 -7.90 3.09 -15.57
CA ARG A 130 -9.07 2.84 -14.72
C ARG A 130 -8.62 2.15 -13.46
N GLN A 131 -9.08 2.64 -12.32
CA GLN A 131 -8.90 2.01 -11.02
C GLN A 131 -10.23 1.46 -10.54
N VAL A 132 -10.23 0.20 -10.11
CA VAL A 132 -11.41 -0.43 -9.51
C VAL A 132 -11.01 -1.01 -8.16
N SER A 133 -11.72 -0.62 -7.10
CA SER A 133 -11.35 -0.97 -5.72
C SER A 133 -12.44 -1.76 -5.01
N TRP A 134 -12.02 -2.72 -4.20
CA TRP A 134 -12.81 -3.46 -3.22
C TRP A 134 -12.17 -3.23 -1.85
N GLY A 135 -12.61 -2.16 -1.15
CA GLY A 135 -11.93 -1.73 0.07
C GLY A 135 -10.46 -1.43 -0.17
N VAL A 136 -9.56 -2.16 0.48
CA VAL A 136 -8.10 -1.99 0.35
C VAL A 136 -7.45 -2.76 -0.81
N LEU A 137 -8.23 -3.48 -1.61
CA LEU A 137 -7.76 -4.06 -2.86
C LEU A 137 -8.11 -3.13 -4.02
N THR A 138 -7.11 -2.67 -4.75
CA THR A 138 -7.27 -1.86 -5.96
C THR A 138 -6.63 -2.54 -7.15
N LEU A 139 -7.36 -2.67 -8.26
CA LEU A 139 -6.88 -3.16 -9.53
C LEU A 139 -6.66 -2.00 -10.49
N LEU A 140 -5.60 -2.10 -11.29
CA LEU A 140 -5.18 -1.11 -12.27
C LEU A 140 -5.35 -1.66 -13.68
N PHE A 141 -6.05 -0.91 -14.51
CA PHE A 141 -6.28 -1.23 -15.92
C PHE A 141 -5.82 -0.04 -16.77
N GLY A 142 -5.14 -0.32 -17.86
CA GLY A 142 -4.63 0.70 -18.77
C GLY A 142 -4.48 0.17 -20.19
N ASP A 143 -4.04 1.01 -21.09
CA ASP A 143 -3.82 0.66 -22.49
C ASP A 143 -2.34 0.41 -22.83
N VAL A 144 -1.42 0.74 -21.91
CA VAL A 144 0.02 0.51 -22.04
C VAL A 144 0.62 -0.08 -20.76
N SER A 145 1.32 -1.19 -20.89
CA SER A 145 2.16 -1.79 -19.83
C SER A 145 3.34 -2.54 -20.46
N GLU A 146 4.18 -3.16 -19.64
CA GLU A 146 5.26 -4.04 -20.09
C GLU A 146 4.71 -5.32 -20.77
N VAL A 147 3.51 -5.75 -20.42
CA VAL A 147 2.90 -6.99 -20.91
C VAL A 147 2.14 -6.76 -22.23
N VAL A 148 1.42 -5.63 -22.32
CA VAL A 148 0.55 -5.33 -23.47
C VAL A 148 0.59 -3.84 -23.79
N GLN A 149 0.50 -3.50 -25.08
CA GLN A 149 0.40 -2.13 -25.58
C GLN A 149 -0.76 -1.99 -26.57
N GLY A 150 -1.40 -0.82 -26.56
CA GLY A 150 -2.42 -0.43 -27.53
C GLY A 150 -3.80 -1.06 -27.32
N ARG A 151 -4.06 -1.69 -26.17
CA ARG A 151 -5.40 -2.13 -25.78
C ARG A 151 -5.57 -2.11 -24.26
N ARG A 152 -6.76 -1.85 -23.80
CA ARG A 152 -7.14 -1.88 -22.37
C ARG A 152 -6.95 -3.27 -21.79
N HIS A 153 -6.26 -3.36 -20.65
CA HIS A 153 -5.96 -4.63 -19.99
C HIS A 153 -5.66 -4.42 -18.50
N PHE A 154 -5.75 -5.49 -17.73
CA PHE A 154 -5.29 -5.57 -16.34
C PHE A 154 -3.76 -5.58 -16.31
N PHE A 155 -3.12 -4.67 -15.57
CA PHE A 155 -1.67 -4.60 -15.53
C PHE A 155 -1.05 -4.51 -14.15
N GLY A 156 -1.84 -4.28 -13.10
CA GLY A 156 -1.31 -4.18 -11.76
C GLY A 156 -2.38 -4.18 -10.69
N TYR A 157 -1.96 -4.42 -9.45
CA TYR A 157 -2.82 -4.30 -8.27
C TYR A 157 -2.04 -3.77 -7.08
N ALA A 158 -2.77 -3.14 -6.15
CA ALA A 158 -2.33 -2.83 -4.81
C ALA A 158 -3.29 -3.44 -3.80
N TYR A 159 -2.77 -4.13 -2.79
CA TYR A 159 -3.53 -4.70 -1.68
C TYR A 159 -2.98 -4.19 -0.36
N GLY A 160 -3.82 -3.54 0.41
CA GLY A 160 -3.46 -2.86 1.64
C GLY A 160 -3.13 -1.40 1.40
N ASP A 161 -3.40 -0.58 2.41
CA ASP A 161 -2.97 0.80 2.47
C ASP A 161 -2.08 0.94 3.70
N GLN A 162 -1.11 1.84 3.63
CA GLN A 162 -0.26 2.17 4.76
C GLN A 162 -1.05 2.70 5.96
N SER A 163 -2.27 3.23 5.75
CA SER A 163 -3.12 3.84 6.77
C SER A 163 -4.30 2.96 7.22
N GLU A 164 -4.71 1.94 6.45
CA GLU A 164 -5.97 1.22 6.66
C GLU A 164 -5.80 -0.30 6.75
N ILE A 165 -4.88 -0.78 7.57
CA ILE A 165 -4.69 -2.22 7.79
C ILE A 165 -5.98 -2.82 8.38
N GLY A 166 -6.49 -3.87 7.74
CA GLY A 166 -7.65 -4.62 8.23
C GLY A 166 -9.00 -4.24 7.62
N ALA A 167 -9.06 -3.26 6.68
CA ALA A 167 -10.26 -3.04 5.86
C ALA A 167 -10.48 -4.19 4.88
N ALA A 168 -11.75 -4.47 4.52
CA ALA A 168 -12.08 -5.56 3.60
C ALA A 168 -11.56 -5.28 2.16
N PRO A 169 -11.15 -6.32 1.40
CA PRO A 169 -11.07 -7.72 1.81
C PRO A 169 -9.92 -7.99 2.78
N VAL A 170 -10.12 -8.91 3.72
CA VAL A 170 -9.11 -9.29 4.72
C VAL A 170 -8.63 -10.69 4.42
N GLY A 171 -7.30 -10.91 4.55
CA GLY A 171 -6.72 -12.25 4.46
C GLY A 171 -6.30 -12.68 3.06
N LEU A 172 -6.27 -11.78 2.07
CA LEU A 172 -5.59 -12.06 0.81
C LEU A 172 -4.11 -12.30 1.09
N GLN A 173 -3.57 -13.31 0.42
CA GLN A 173 -2.18 -13.71 0.60
C GLN A 173 -1.50 -13.96 -0.74
N THR A 174 -0.19 -13.85 -0.75
CA THR A 174 0.58 -14.26 -1.91
C THR A 174 0.54 -15.78 -2.08
N THR A 175 0.91 -16.28 -3.26
CA THR A 175 1.06 -17.72 -3.54
C THR A 175 2.01 -18.43 -2.59
N ARG A 176 2.80 -17.71 -1.78
CA ARG A 176 3.70 -18.24 -0.75
C ARG A 176 3.25 -17.90 0.67
N GLY A 177 2.00 -17.47 0.87
CA GLY A 177 1.39 -17.27 2.17
C GLY A 177 1.75 -15.95 2.88
N VAL A 178 2.40 -15.00 2.21
CA VAL A 178 2.62 -13.66 2.77
C VAL A 178 1.34 -12.84 2.64
N MET A 179 0.91 -12.22 3.73
CA MET A 179 -0.29 -11.38 3.82
C MET A 179 0.02 -10.08 4.58
N ILE A 180 -0.90 -9.13 4.59
CA ILE A 180 -0.80 -7.95 5.46
C ILE A 180 -0.68 -8.41 6.91
N GLY A 181 0.26 -7.83 7.65
CA GLY A 181 0.59 -8.22 9.02
C GLY A 181 1.61 -9.37 9.14
N SER A 182 2.00 -10.05 8.04
CA SER A 182 3.13 -11.00 8.05
C SER A 182 4.41 -10.29 8.46
N ARG A 183 5.24 -10.95 9.28
CA ARG A 183 6.52 -10.39 9.71
C ARG A 183 7.57 -10.46 8.60
N VAL A 184 8.56 -9.58 8.64
CA VAL A 184 9.68 -9.58 7.70
C VAL A 184 10.41 -10.93 7.69
N ILE A 185 10.57 -11.59 8.84
CA ILE A 185 11.15 -12.94 8.91
C ILE A 185 10.33 -13.96 8.09
N ASP A 186 9.01 -13.84 8.08
CA ASP A 186 8.12 -14.73 7.31
C ASP A 186 8.24 -14.43 5.80
N VAL A 187 8.42 -13.14 5.42
CA VAL A 187 8.70 -12.74 4.03
C VAL A 187 10.02 -13.34 3.56
N ARG A 188 11.09 -13.26 4.37
CA ARG A 188 12.41 -13.87 4.06
C ARG A 188 12.32 -15.40 3.89
N ALA A 189 11.51 -16.05 4.72
CA ALA A 189 11.29 -17.50 4.63
C ALA A 189 10.51 -17.87 3.37
N ALA A 190 9.47 -17.12 3.01
CA ALA A 190 8.65 -17.34 1.83
C ALA A 190 9.41 -17.02 0.52
N TYR A 191 10.21 -15.95 0.54
CA TYR A 191 10.96 -15.43 -0.60
C TYR A 191 12.45 -15.25 -0.24
N PRO A 192 13.26 -16.33 -0.23
CA PRO A 192 14.66 -16.25 0.20
C PRO A 192 15.56 -15.32 -0.65
N ALA A 193 15.13 -15.04 -1.89
CA ALA A 193 15.84 -14.12 -2.78
C ALA A 193 15.34 -12.67 -2.68
N ALA A 194 14.30 -12.40 -1.86
CA ALA A 194 13.78 -11.04 -1.70
C ALA A 194 14.79 -10.15 -0.98
N THR A 195 14.87 -8.90 -1.40
CA THR A 195 15.60 -7.85 -0.69
C THR A 195 14.65 -7.11 0.25
N ILE A 196 15.15 -6.71 1.41
CA ILE A 196 14.45 -5.83 2.36
C ILE A 196 15.20 -4.50 2.35
N ASN A 197 14.52 -3.45 1.97
CA ASN A 197 15.09 -2.13 1.76
C ASN A 197 14.56 -1.17 2.83
N PRO A 198 15.45 -0.35 3.44
CA PRO A 198 15.01 0.66 4.39
C PRO A 198 14.25 1.78 3.69
N GLU A 199 13.57 2.60 4.49
CA GLU A 199 12.98 3.84 4.03
C GLU A 199 14.03 4.77 3.42
N ASP A 200 13.60 5.58 2.46
CA ASP A 200 14.34 6.73 1.95
C ASP A 200 13.44 7.98 1.98
N ASP A 201 13.90 9.09 1.41
CA ASP A 201 13.17 10.37 1.44
C ASP A 201 11.78 10.32 0.75
N PHE A 202 11.52 9.29 -0.07
CA PHE A 202 10.32 9.20 -0.91
C PHE A 202 9.58 7.88 -0.77
N THR A 203 10.23 6.84 -0.21
CA THR A 203 9.69 5.48 -0.19
C THR A 203 9.75 4.91 1.22
N PRO A 204 8.63 4.40 1.78
CA PRO A 204 8.65 3.68 3.04
C PRO A 204 9.50 2.40 2.92
N PRO A 205 9.85 1.73 4.03
CA PRO A 205 10.55 0.46 3.99
C PRO A 205 9.76 -0.54 3.13
N PHE A 206 10.45 -1.33 2.30
CA PHE A 206 9.78 -2.26 1.41
C PHE A 206 10.57 -3.56 1.21
N PHE A 207 9.84 -4.62 0.88
CA PHE A 207 10.44 -5.83 0.33
C PHE A 207 10.26 -5.85 -1.19
N PHE A 208 11.24 -6.41 -1.87
CA PHE A 208 11.24 -6.55 -3.32
C PHE A 208 11.59 -7.99 -3.67
N VAL A 209 10.67 -8.68 -4.33
CA VAL A 209 10.86 -10.05 -4.80
C VAL A 209 11.40 -10.05 -6.22
N ASN A 210 10.76 -9.28 -7.09
CA ASN A 210 11.14 -9.00 -8.48
C ASN A 210 10.35 -7.79 -8.98
N ASP A 211 10.53 -7.41 -10.23
CA ASP A 211 9.89 -6.24 -10.86
C ASP A 211 8.34 -6.29 -10.82
N SER A 212 7.77 -7.49 -10.66
CA SER A 212 6.33 -7.70 -10.68
C SER A 212 5.70 -7.98 -9.31
N LEU A 213 6.49 -8.13 -8.23
CA LEU A 213 5.97 -8.38 -6.88
C LEU A 213 6.83 -7.72 -5.82
N ARG A 214 6.23 -6.82 -5.07
CA ARG A 214 6.85 -6.10 -3.95
C ARG A 214 5.80 -5.76 -2.89
N GLY A 215 6.20 -5.13 -1.80
CA GLY A 215 5.26 -4.62 -0.80
C GLY A 215 5.91 -3.76 0.25
N PHE A 216 5.12 -2.96 0.94
CA PHE A 216 5.56 -2.03 1.97
C PHE A 216 5.60 -2.68 3.35
N LEU A 217 6.43 -2.11 4.21
CA LEU A 217 6.72 -2.62 5.54
C LEU A 217 6.62 -1.49 6.58
N THR A 218 6.42 -1.87 7.84
CA THR A 218 6.56 -0.93 8.97
C THR A 218 8.01 -0.67 9.36
N GLY A 219 8.96 -1.41 8.82
CA GLY A 219 10.40 -1.32 9.09
C GLY A 219 11.16 -2.50 8.50
N VAL A 220 12.47 -2.60 8.77
CA VAL A 220 13.36 -3.63 8.20
C VAL A 220 13.72 -4.74 9.19
N SER A 221 13.35 -4.61 10.48
CA SER A 221 13.63 -5.63 11.50
C SER A 221 12.76 -6.88 11.25
N ASP A 222 13.21 -8.02 11.74
CA ASP A 222 12.50 -9.30 11.56
C ASP A 222 11.05 -9.29 12.11
N ASP A 223 10.77 -8.44 13.11
CA ASP A 223 9.44 -8.27 13.72
C ASP A 223 8.59 -7.18 13.02
N ALA A 224 9.17 -6.39 12.13
CA ALA A 224 8.40 -5.44 11.33
C ALA A 224 7.40 -6.19 10.43
N THR A 225 6.32 -5.53 10.03
CA THR A 225 5.19 -6.19 9.35
C THR A 225 4.90 -5.61 7.98
N VAL A 226 4.32 -6.44 7.12
CA VAL A 226 3.81 -6.07 5.80
C VAL A 226 2.58 -5.19 5.96
N THR A 227 2.56 -4.04 5.29
CA THR A 227 1.43 -3.10 5.27
C THR A 227 0.71 -3.07 3.92
N ALA A 228 1.43 -3.36 2.83
CA ALA A 228 0.85 -3.46 1.50
C ALA A 228 1.59 -4.49 0.63
N ILE A 229 0.89 -5.06 -0.33
CA ILE A 229 1.43 -5.96 -1.36
C ILE A 229 1.02 -5.42 -2.72
N LEU A 230 2.00 -5.23 -3.60
CA LEU A 230 1.81 -4.70 -4.95
C LEU A 230 2.27 -5.73 -5.98
N GLY A 231 1.49 -5.87 -7.04
CA GLY A 231 1.85 -6.72 -8.18
C GLY A 231 1.71 -5.98 -9.50
N GLY A 232 2.62 -6.27 -10.43
CA GLY A 232 2.67 -5.63 -11.74
C GLY A 232 3.09 -4.16 -11.69
N GLY A 233 2.56 -3.35 -12.59
CA GLY A 233 2.78 -1.91 -12.61
C GLY A 233 2.00 -1.20 -11.51
N ASP A 234 2.56 -0.15 -10.92
CA ASP A 234 1.97 0.58 -9.79
C ASP A 234 1.67 2.06 -10.07
N CYS A 235 2.08 2.57 -11.21
CA CYS A 235 1.85 3.97 -11.59
C CYS A 235 2.38 5.01 -10.58
N GLY A 236 3.31 4.63 -9.72
CA GLY A 236 3.86 5.52 -8.69
C GLY A 236 2.91 5.79 -7.51
N ILE A 237 1.96 4.88 -7.27
CA ILE A 237 1.11 4.87 -6.06
C ILE A 237 1.78 4.12 -4.93
#